data_3a727fbf1e45920ce14b3034b23e787a
#
_entry.id   3a727fbf1e45920ce14b3034b23e787a
#
_cell.length_a   1.000
_cell.length_b   1.000
_cell.length_c   1.000
_cell.angle_alpha   90.00
_cell.angle_beta   90.00
_cell.angle_gamma   90.00
#
_symmetry.space_group_name_H-M   'P 1'
#
loop_
_entity.id
_entity.type
_entity.pdbx_description
1 polymer ?
#
loop_
_entity_poly.entity_id
_entity_poly.type
_entity_poly.pdbx_seq_one_letter_code
_entity_poly.pdbx_strand_id
1 'polypeptide(L)'
;MRNPERVLNSLSEHSKVSSYKFERLYRVLFNSEMFLLAYHNIQGRQGNIDGMSLKRIENLIDALKDESYQPKPARRTYIPKKNGNMRPLGIPSIDDKLVQEVLRMLLEAIYEGSFENTSHGFRPKRSCHTALIQVQKNFTAAKWFIEGDIEGFFDNINHDVLIGILKERIADDRFIRLMWKFLKAGYIEDWTFHRTYSGTPQGGIISPILANIYLDKLDKYMKEYACQFDRGDRRAMNLEYKRYSRKIWWLGTKLKQTEDK
;
A
#
# COMPACT_ATOMS: atom_id res chain seq x y z
N MET A 1 29.39 6.67 -0.02
CA MET A 1 28.10 6.02 -0.41
C MET A 1 27.07 7.08 -0.78
N ARG A 2 26.02 6.74 -1.53
CA ARG A 2 24.99 7.73 -1.90
C ARG A 2 24.02 7.91 -0.72
N ASN A 3 23.72 9.17 -0.38
CA ASN A 3 22.73 9.49 0.65
C ASN A 3 21.38 8.81 0.34
N PRO A 4 20.76 8.11 1.31
CA PRO A 4 19.49 7.39 1.16
C PRO A 4 18.36 8.26 0.59
N GLU A 5 18.19 9.46 1.09
CA GLU A 5 17.13 10.38 0.63
C GLU A 5 17.28 10.75 -0.85
N ARG A 6 18.51 10.99 -1.30
CA ARG A 6 18.79 11.26 -2.71
C ARG A 6 18.44 10.06 -3.60
N VAL A 7 18.71 8.84 -3.12
CA VAL A 7 18.36 7.62 -3.84
C VAL A 7 16.83 7.49 -3.95
N LEU A 8 16.11 7.61 -2.83
CA LEU A 8 14.66 7.51 -2.79
C LEU A 8 13.98 8.60 -3.62
N ASN A 9 14.44 9.84 -3.53
CA ASN A 9 13.93 10.94 -4.35
C ASN A 9 14.16 10.70 -5.84
N SER A 10 15.35 10.21 -6.23
CA SER A 10 15.63 9.85 -7.63
C SER A 10 14.69 8.76 -8.14
N LEU A 11 14.41 7.73 -7.33
CA LEU A 11 13.44 6.69 -7.69
C LEU A 11 12.04 7.26 -7.87
N SER A 12 11.60 8.13 -6.95
CA SER A 12 10.31 8.80 -7.03
C SER A 12 10.19 9.69 -8.27
N GLU A 13 11.23 10.43 -8.65
CA GLU A 13 11.22 11.23 -9.87
C GLU A 13 11.09 10.37 -11.14
N HIS A 14 11.88 9.30 -11.23
CA HIS A 14 11.78 8.37 -12.37
C HIS A 14 10.43 7.63 -12.41
N SER A 15 9.80 7.42 -11.26
CA SER A 15 8.51 6.74 -11.17
C SER A 15 7.37 7.51 -11.84
N LYS A 16 7.50 8.84 -12.00
CA LYS A 16 6.52 9.68 -12.69
C LYS A 16 6.35 9.32 -14.17
N VAL A 17 7.37 8.70 -14.76
CA VAL A 17 7.30 8.17 -16.12
C VAL A 17 6.77 6.75 -16.06
N SER A 18 5.55 6.53 -16.55
CA SER A 18 4.86 5.22 -16.46
C SER A 18 5.59 4.09 -17.20
N SER A 19 6.27 4.40 -18.29
CA SER A 19 7.05 3.43 -19.09
C SER A 19 8.44 3.13 -18.53
N TYR A 20 8.89 3.90 -17.51
CA TYR A 20 10.23 3.70 -16.96
C TYR A 20 10.30 2.38 -16.19
N LYS A 21 11.30 1.57 -16.49
CA LYS A 21 11.61 0.32 -15.79
C LYS A 21 12.86 0.48 -14.93
N PHE A 22 12.72 0.08 -13.68
CA PHE A 22 13.81 0.15 -12.71
C PHE A 22 14.74 -1.04 -12.87
N GLU A 23 15.92 -0.78 -13.40
CA GLU A 23 17.04 -1.72 -13.48
C GLU A 23 17.98 -1.47 -12.29
N ARG A 24 18.78 -2.44 -11.90
CA ARG A 24 19.82 -2.35 -10.85
C ARG A 24 19.29 -1.88 -9.48
N LEU A 25 18.01 -2.12 -9.18
CA LEU A 25 17.40 -1.75 -7.91
C LEU A 25 18.01 -2.53 -6.74
N TYR A 26 18.41 -3.78 -6.99
CA TYR A 26 19.05 -4.65 -6.01
C TYR A 26 20.36 -4.06 -5.45
N ARG A 27 21.09 -3.28 -6.24
CA ARG A 27 22.34 -2.63 -5.78
C ARG A 27 22.15 -1.63 -4.65
N VAL A 28 20.93 -1.10 -4.48
CA VAL A 28 20.64 -0.18 -3.36
C VAL A 28 20.72 -0.90 -2.03
N LEU A 29 20.48 -2.22 -2.00
CA LEU A 29 20.64 -3.07 -0.81
C LEU A 29 22.10 -3.22 -0.35
N PHE A 30 23.08 -2.71 -1.09
CA PHE A 30 24.49 -2.71 -0.69
C PHE A 30 24.90 -1.42 0.06
N ASN A 31 23.97 -0.51 0.24
CA ASN A 31 24.23 0.77 0.90
C ASN A 31 23.93 0.64 2.40
N SER A 32 24.97 0.68 3.25
CA SER A 32 24.84 0.60 4.70
C SER A 32 23.98 1.73 5.31
N GLU A 33 24.01 2.93 4.71
CA GLU A 33 23.20 4.06 5.18
C GLU A 33 21.69 3.79 4.98
N MET A 34 21.30 3.02 3.95
CA MET A 34 19.90 2.59 3.79
C MET A 34 19.45 1.68 4.94
N PHE A 35 20.34 0.81 5.43
CA PHE A 35 20.07 -0.04 6.59
C PHE A 35 20.04 0.74 7.90
N LEU A 36 20.88 1.75 8.06
CA LEU A 36 20.83 2.65 9.22
C LEU A 36 19.52 3.44 9.24
N LEU A 37 19.08 3.95 8.10
CA LEU A 37 17.77 4.60 7.97
C LEU A 37 16.62 3.62 8.27
N ALA A 38 16.71 2.41 7.73
CA ALA A 38 15.72 1.34 8.00
C ALA A 38 15.66 1.00 9.50
N TYR A 39 16.81 0.88 10.15
CA TYR A 39 16.90 0.65 11.59
C TYR A 39 16.22 1.77 12.39
N HIS A 40 16.52 3.03 12.06
CA HIS A 40 15.90 4.19 12.70
C HIS A 40 14.37 4.18 12.55
N ASN A 41 13.87 3.88 11.35
CA ASN A 41 12.43 3.80 11.07
C ASN A 41 11.73 2.71 11.89
N ILE A 42 12.39 1.56 12.09
CA ILE A 42 11.83 0.45 12.86
C ILE A 42 11.87 0.77 14.35
N GLN A 43 12.98 1.31 14.85
CA GLN A 43 13.16 1.66 16.27
C GLN A 43 12.10 2.66 16.74
N GLY A 44 11.81 3.67 15.96
CA GLY A 44 10.75 4.65 16.26
C GLY A 44 9.34 4.06 16.34
N ARG A 45 9.11 2.88 15.75
CA ARG A 45 7.79 2.20 15.74
C ARG A 45 7.62 1.11 16.78
N GLN A 46 8.70 0.46 17.20
CA GLN A 46 8.63 -0.79 17.99
C GLN A 46 9.40 -0.75 19.32
N GLY A 47 9.94 0.40 19.72
CA GLY A 47 10.81 0.51 20.91
C GLY A 47 12.20 -0.09 20.66
N ASN A 48 13.02 -0.15 21.72
CA ASN A 48 14.41 -0.59 21.63
C ASN A 48 14.55 -1.97 20.97
N ILE A 49 15.27 -1.99 19.86
CA ILE A 49 15.80 -3.21 19.25
C ILE A 49 17.24 -3.32 19.77
N ASP A 50 17.42 -3.99 20.89
CA ASP A 50 18.76 -4.23 21.44
C ASP A 50 19.58 -5.13 20.49
N GLY A 51 20.85 -4.79 20.31
CA GLY A 51 21.85 -5.65 19.68
C GLY A 51 22.11 -5.45 18.18
N MET A 52 21.72 -4.31 17.59
CA MET A 52 22.14 -3.99 16.22
C MET A 52 23.55 -3.37 16.24
N SER A 53 24.54 -4.09 15.71
CA SER A 53 25.89 -3.59 15.48
C SER A 53 26.12 -3.28 14.00
N LEU A 54 27.02 -2.34 13.70
CA LEU A 54 27.46 -2.07 12.32
C LEU A 54 27.97 -3.34 11.63
N LYS A 55 28.72 -4.17 12.35
CA LYS A 55 29.22 -5.46 11.86
C LYS A 55 28.09 -6.40 11.42
N ARG A 56 26.94 -6.38 12.10
CA ARG A 56 25.78 -7.20 11.72
C ARG A 56 25.16 -6.70 10.40
N ILE A 57 25.09 -5.38 10.22
CA ILE A 57 24.63 -4.77 8.97
C ILE A 57 25.59 -5.12 7.82
N GLU A 58 26.90 -5.06 8.05
CA GLU A 58 27.91 -5.43 7.05
C GLU A 58 27.78 -6.89 6.63
N ASN A 59 27.66 -7.82 7.58
CA ASN A 59 27.46 -9.24 7.30
C ASN A 59 26.16 -9.47 6.49
N LEU A 60 25.10 -8.73 6.81
CA LEU A 60 23.82 -8.81 6.09
C LEU A 60 23.97 -8.30 4.64
N ILE A 61 24.70 -7.21 4.45
CA ILE A 61 24.99 -6.65 3.12
C ILE A 61 25.83 -7.63 2.32
N ASP A 62 26.82 -8.27 2.92
CA ASP A 62 27.66 -9.24 2.20
C ASP A 62 26.86 -10.47 1.78
N ALA A 63 25.98 -10.98 2.63
CA ALA A 63 25.07 -12.06 2.26
C ALA A 63 24.05 -11.65 1.16
N LEU A 64 23.70 -10.37 1.06
CA LEU A 64 22.90 -9.85 -0.04
C LEU A 64 23.71 -9.70 -1.32
N LYS A 65 24.99 -9.30 -1.25
CA LYS A 65 25.86 -9.16 -2.44
C LYS A 65 26.11 -10.47 -3.16
N ASP A 66 26.36 -11.53 -2.40
CA ASP A 66 26.59 -12.88 -2.93
C ASP A 66 25.32 -13.71 -3.14
N GLU A 67 24.13 -13.11 -2.84
CA GLU A 67 22.80 -13.73 -2.94
C GLU A 67 22.59 -14.95 -2.01
N SER A 68 23.47 -15.17 -1.04
CA SER A 68 23.31 -16.24 -0.03
C SER A 68 22.23 -15.94 1.00
N TYR A 69 21.81 -14.69 1.12
CA TYR A 69 20.77 -14.30 2.05
C TYR A 69 19.47 -15.09 1.84
N GLN A 70 18.98 -15.68 2.91
CA GLN A 70 17.71 -16.41 2.97
C GLN A 70 16.85 -15.84 4.11
N PRO A 71 15.66 -15.30 3.82
CA PRO A 71 14.71 -14.89 4.84
C PRO A 71 14.35 -16.07 5.74
N LYS A 72 14.27 -15.83 7.05
CA LYS A 72 13.86 -16.83 8.02
C LYS A 72 12.34 -16.95 8.05
N PRO A 73 11.78 -18.13 8.34
CA PRO A 73 10.35 -18.27 8.57
C PRO A 73 9.87 -17.33 9.68
N ALA A 74 8.74 -16.66 9.46
CA ALA A 74 8.16 -15.78 10.46
C ALA A 74 7.62 -16.60 11.65
N ARG A 75 7.82 -16.15 12.88
CA ARG A 75 7.20 -16.77 14.05
C ARG A 75 5.73 -16.38 14.10
N ARG A 76 4.83 -17.37 14.03
CA ARG A 76 3.39 -17.14 14.16
C ARG A 76 2.99 -16.93 15.63
N THR A 77 2.14 -15.94 15.85
CA THR A 77 1.47 -15.69 17.14
C THR A 77 0.05 -15.24 16.85
N TYR A 78 -0.81 -15.24 17.87
CA TYR A 78 -2.21 -14.89 17.70
C TYR A 78 -2.60 -13.71 18.58
N ILE A 79 -3.36 -12.79 18.01
CA ILE A 79 -3.91 -11.63 18.71
C ILE A 79 -5.43 -11.74 18.72
N PRO A 80 -6.10 -11.62 19.89
CA PRO A 80 -7.55 -11.69 19.97
C PRO A 80 -8.20 -10.50 19.27
N LYS A 81 -9.23 -10.76 18.47
CA LYS A 81 -10.12 -9.73 17.88
C LYS A 81 -11.26 -9.42 18.85
N LYS A 82 -11.92 -8.27 18.67
CA LYS A 82 -13.09 -7.88 19.48
C LYS A 82 -14.26 -8.85 19.42
N ASN A 83 -14.38 -9.62 18.34
CA ASN A 83 -15.42 -10.63 18.14
C ASN A 83 -15.05 -12.03 18.71
N GLY A 84 -13.99 -12.14 19.48
CA GLY A 84 -13.51 -13.42 20.06
C GLY A 84 -12.65 -14.27 19.13
N ASN A 85 -12.60 -13.98 17.83
CA ASN A 85 -11.73 -14.72 16.90
C ASN A 85 -10.28 -14.30 17.09
N MET A 86 -9.35 -15.18 16.72
CA MET A 86 -7.91 -14.93 16.76
C MET A 86 -7.42 -14.41 15.40
N ARG A 87 -6.53 -13.42 15.43
CA ARG A 87 -5.82 -12.94 14.22
C ARG A 87 -4.41 -13.50 14.22
N PRO A 88 -4.02 -14.30 13.22
CA PRO A 88 -2.64 -14.76 13.09
C PRO A 88 -1.73 -13.58 12.75
N LEU A 89 -0.59 -13.49 13.41
CA LEU A 89 0.46 -12.50 13.17
C LEU A 89 1.79 -13.20 12.96
N GLY A 90 2.49 -12.92 11.87
CA GLY A 90 3.85 -13.40 11.63
C GLY A 90 4.87 -12.37 12.07
N ILE A 91 5.76 -12.75 12.97
CA ILE A 91 6.84 -11.88 13.46
C ILE A 91 8.13 -12.26 12.75
N PRO A 92 8.65 -11.46 11.80
CA PRO A 92 9.93 -11.70 11.14
C PRO A 92 11.11 -11.54 12.10
N SER A 93 12.25 -12.13 11.76
CA SER A 93 13.50 -11.89 12.47
C SER A 93 13.94 -10.41 12.35
N ILE A 94 14.85 -9.97 13.20
CA ILE A 94 15.35 -8.58 13.16
C ILE A 94 16.05 -8.29 11.82
N ASP A 95 16.85 -9.23 11.32
CA ASP A 95 17.52 -9.11 10.03
C ASP A 95 16.52 -8.99 8.89
N ASP A 96 15.48 -9.85 8.90
CA ASP A 96 14.43 -9.80 7.90
C ASP A 96 13.62 -8.50 7.98
N LYS A 97 13.36 -7.99 9.18
CA LYS A 97 12.70 -6.68 9.34
C LYS A 97 13.49 -5.55 8.70
N LEU A 98 14.82 -5.55 8.85
CA LEU A 98 15.68 -4.54 8.24
C LEU A 98 15.66 -4.62 6.73
N VAL A 99 15.83 -5.81 6.16
CA VAL A 99 15.77 -5.99 4.70
C VAL A 99 14.39 -5.61 4.17
N GLN A 100 13.31 -6.04 4.84
CA GLN A 100 11.95 -5.69 4.47
C GLN A 100 11.70 -4.18 4.53
N GLU A 101 12.24 -3.46 5.51
CA GLU A 101 12.08 -2.00 5.59
C GLU A 101 12.82 -1.29 4.46
N VAL A 102 14.02 -1.74 4.09
CA VAL A 102 14.71 -1.21 2.90
C VAL A 102 13.88 -1.46 1.65
N LEU A 103 13.38 -2.68 1.45
CA LEU A 103 12.51 -3.02 0.32
C LEU A 103 11.23 -2.19 0.32
N ARG A 104 10.59 -1.97 1.49
CA ARG A 104 9.41 -1.13 1.64
C ARG A 104 9.68 0.31 1.19
N MET A 105 10.80 0.91 1.64
CA MET A 105 11.19 2.26 1.23
C MET A 105 11.38 2.39 -0.28
N LEU A 106 12.02 1.39 -0.90
CA LEU A 106 12.22 1.36 -2.36
C LEU A 106 10.90 1.23 -3.11
N LEU A 107 10.04 0.29 -2.71
CA LEU A 107 8.72 0.10 -3.32
C LEU A 107 7.83 1.33 -3.12
N GLU A 108 7.84 1.95 -1.94
CA GLU A 108 7.10 3.17 -1.69
C GLU A 108 7.55 4.31 -2.61
N ALA A 109 8.87 4.51 -2.77
CA ALA A 109 9.40 5.52 -3.68
C ALA A 109 8.98 5.29 -5.16
N ILE A 110 8.81 4.02 -5.55
CA ILE A 110 8.41 3.66 -6.93
C ILE A 110 6.90 3.76 -7.15
N TYR A 111 6.09 3.33 -6.19
CA TYR A 111 4.65 3.12 -6.41
C TYR A 111 3.74 4.19 -5.81
N GLU A 112 4.19 4.91 -4.75
CA GLU A 112 3.33 5.88 -4.02
C GLU A 112 2.71 6.93 -4.97
N GLY A 113 3.48 7.44 -5.92
CA GLY A 113 3.01 8.43 -6.88
C GLY A 113 2.03 7.90 -7.92
N SER A 114 1.89 6.58 -8.07
CA SER A 114 1.01 5.92 -9.05
C SER A 114 -0.30 5.41 -8.49
N PHE A 115 -0.44 5.36 -7.15
CA PHE A 115 -1.67 4.91 -6.50
C PHE A 115 -2.82 5.90 -6.68
N GLU A 116 -4.01 5.37 -6.85
CA GLU A 116 -5.20 6.19 -6.98
C GLU A 116 -5.52 6.98 -5.70
N ASN A 117 -6.21 8.10 -5.87
CA ASN A 117 -6.55 8.97 -4.75
C ASN A 117 -7.56 8.35 -3.79
N THR A 118 -8.25 7.30 -4.21
CA THR A 118 -9.20 6.52 -3.40
C THR A 118 -8.52 5.54 -2.44
N SER A 119 -7.24 5.22 -2.68
CA SER A 119 -6.45 4.36 -1.80
C SER A 119 -5.91 5.13 -0.60
N HIS A 120 -6.25 4.72 0.62
CA HIS A 120 -5.86 5.41 1.86
C HIS A 120 -5.07 4.55 2.84
N GLY A 121 -5.20 3.22 2.78
CA GLY A 121 -4.59 2.30 3.73
C GLY A 121 -3.06 2.27 3.64
N PHE A 122 -2.39 2.35 4.79
CA PHE A 122 -0.93 2.18 4.92
C PHE A 122 -0.07 3.11 4.05
N ARG A 123 -0.60 4.24 3.61
CA ARG A 123 0.10 5.21 2.77
C ARG A 123 0.58 6.44 3.59
N PRO A 124 1.73 7.05 3.21
CA PRO A 124 2.19 8.29 3.84
C PRO A 124 1.14 9.39 3.75
N LYS A 125 0.97 10.13 4.83
CA LYS A 125 0.03 11.29 4.92
C LYS A 125 -1.45 10.93 4.67
N ARG A 126 -1.81 9.65 4.68
CA ARG A 126 -3.17 9.13 4.55
C ARG A 126 -3.59 8.37 5.81
N SER A 127 -4.89 8.39 6.10
CA SER A 127 -5.46 7.77 7.30
C SER A 127 -6.93 7.45 7.10
N CYS A 128 -7.55 6.77 8.06
CA CYS A 128 -9.01 6.58 8.08
C CYS A 128 -9.75 7.93 8.01
N HIS A 129 -9.24 8.98 8.66
CA HIS A 129 -9.86 10.31 8.60
C HIS A 129 -9.84 10.91 7.20
N THR A 130 -8.74 10.76 6.45
CA THR A 130 -8.68 11.24 5.06
C THR A 130 -9.64 10.47 4.16
N ALA A 131 -9.85 9.17 4.40
CA ALA A 131 -10.85 8.37 3.70
C ALA A 131 -12.28 8.87 4.01
N LEU A 132 -12.62 9.06 5.29
CA LEU A 132 -13.93 9.56 5.71
C LEU A 132 -14.25 10.94 5.12
N ILE A 133 -13.28 11.86 5.12
CA ILE A 133 -13.44 13.18 4.50
C ILE A 133 -13.72 13.04 2.99
N GLN A 134 -13.04 12.14 2.32
CA GLN A 134 -13.25 11.91 0.89
C GLN A 134 -14.65 11.31 0.63
N VAL A 135 -15.08 10.34 1.43
CA VAL A 135 -16.45 9.79 1.36
C VAL A 135 -17.48 10.89 1.57
N GLN A 136 -17.33 11.70 2.62
CA GLN A 136 -18.24 12.82 2.90
C GLN A 136 -18.36 13.80 1.72
N LYS A 137 -17.24 14.11 1.05
CA LYS A 137 -17.23 15.05 -0.08
C LYS A 137 -17.82 14.45 -1.37
N ASN A 138 -17.47 13.20 -1.65
CA ASN A 138 -17.76 12.59 -2.96
C ASN A 138 -19.11 11.84 -3.00
N PHE A 139 -19.61 11.38 -1.86
CA PHE A 139 -20.87 10.61 -1.79
C PHE A 139 -22.10 11.48 -1.53
N THR A 140 -21.94 12.81 -1.59
CA THR A 140 -23.07 13.73 -1.52
C THR A 140 -24.04 13.44 -2.67
N ALA A 141 -25.31 13.17 -2.33
CA ALA A 141 -26.36 12.78 -3.27
C ALA A 141 -26.19 11.38 -3.91
N ALA A 142 -25.34 10.52 -3.39
CA ALA A 142 -25.32 9.12 -3.79
C ALA A 142 -26.64 8.45 -3.38
N LYS A 143 -27.29 7.74 -4.32
CA LYS A 143 -28.53 6.98 -4.05
C LYS A 143 -28.26 5.57 -3.56
N TRP A 144 -27.12 5.02 -3.95
CA TRP A 144 -26.72 3.65 -3.66
C TRP A 144 -25.32 3.66 -3.11
N PHE A 145 -25.11 2.86 -2.10
CA PHE A 145 -23.82 2.56 -1.52
C PHE A 145 -23.60 1.06 -1.61
N ILE A 146 -22.51 0.66 -2.23
CA ILE A 146 -22.11 -0.75 -2.34
C ILE A 146 -20.88 -0.93 -1.48
N GLU A 147 -20.99 -1.76 -0.45
CA GLU A 147 -19.89 -2.13 0.43
C GLU A 147 -19.41 -3.52 0.05
N GLY A 148 -18.10 -3.68 -0.06
CA GLY A 148 -17.44 -4.96 -0.29
C GLY A 148 -16.23 -5.12 0.60
N ASP A 149 -15.96 -6.34 1.03
CA ASP A 149 -14.75 -6.72 1.78
C ASP A 149 -14.12 -7.96 1.14
N ILE A 150 -12.80 -8.06 1.19
CA ILE A 150 -12.07 -9.21 0.67
C ILE A 150 -11.68 -10.08 1.86
N GLU A 151 -12.32 -11.24 1.97
CA GLU A 151 -12.03 -12.19 3.03
C GLU A 151 -10.61 -12.75 2.92
N GLY A 152 -9.87 -12.68 4.03
CA GLY A 152 -8.53 -13.25 4.12
C GLY A 152 -7.53 -12.70 3.10
N PHE A 153 -7.65 -11.43 2.71
CA PHE A 153 -6.87 -10.83 1.61
C PHE A 153 -5.38 -11.12 1.71
N PHE A 154 -4.75 -10.87 2.87
CA PHE A 154 -3.32 -11.09 3.05
C PHE A 154 -2.89 -12.56 2.92
N ASP A 155 -3.77 -13.49 3.22
CA ASP A 155 -3.50 -14.93 3.15
C ASP A 155 -3.73 -15.49 1.74
N ASN A 156 -4.49 -14.76 0.90
CA ASN A 156 -4.92 -15.20 -0.43
C ASN A 156 -4.23 -14.46 -1.59
N ILE A 157 -3.26 -13.56 -1.34
CA ILE A 157 -2.51 -12.91 -2.42
C ILE A 157 -1.78 -13.97 -3.25
N ASN A 158 -2.10 -14.04 -4.55
CA ASN A 158 -1.39 -14.93 -5.47
C ASN A 158 0.02 -14.40 -5.73
N HIS A 159 1.04 -15.20 -5.44
CA HIS A 159 2.46 -14.81 -5.57
C HIS A 159 2.85 -14.53 -7.01
N ASP A 160 2.41 -15.36 -7.98
CA ASP A 160 2.75 -15.19 -9.39
C ASP A 160 2.17 -13.90 -9.96
N VAL A 161 0.92 -13.60 -9.61
CA VAL A 161 0.24 -12.35 -9.99
C VAL A 161 0.95 -11.15 -9.39
N LEU A 162 1.28 -11.18 -8.08
CA LEU A 162 2.00 -10.09 -7.42
C LEU A 162 3.37 -9.85 -8.08
N ILE A 163 4.12 -10.90 -8.33
CA ILE A 163 5.42 -10.80 -9.00
C ILE A 163 5.26 -10.31 -10.45
N GLY A 164 4.21 -10.72 -11.14
CA GLY A 164 3.87 -10.19 -12.46
C GLY A 164 3.67 -8.67 -12.45
N ILE A 165 2.91 -8.17 -11.47
CA ILE A 165 2.68 -6.73 -11.26
C ILE A 165 4.01 -5.99 -10.96
N LEU A 166 4.85 -6.56 -10.09
CA LEU A 166 6.16 -5.95 -9.80
C LEU A 166 7.05 -5.87 -11.05
N LYS A 167 7.07 -6.89 -11.90
CA LYS A 167 7.85 -6.94 -13.15
C LYS A 167 7.40 -5.92 -14.20
N GLU A 168 6.19 -5.37 -14.08
CA GLU A 168 5.77 -4.27 -14.97
C GLU A 168 6.64 -3.04 -14.82
N ARG A 169 7.14 -2.77 -13.61
CA ARG A 169 7.95 -1.58 -13.27
C ARG A 169 9.41 -1.93 -12.95
N ILE A 170 9.70 -3.14 -12.52
CA ILE A 170 11.01 -3.56 -12.02
C ILE A 170 11.59 -4.61 -12.98
N ALA A 171 12.69 -4.24 -13.65
CA ALA A 171 13.42 -5.10 -14.59
C ALA A 171 14.74 -5.64 -13.97
N ASP A 172 14.77 -5.82 -12.66
CA ASP A 172 15.91 -6.35 -11.90
C ASP A 172 15.59 -7.74 -11.37
N ASP A 173 16.10 -8.77 -12.03
CA ASP A 173 15.86 -10.17 -11.67
C ASP A 173 16.38 -10.53 -10.27
N ARG A 174 17.46 -9.90 -9.82
CA ARG A 174 17.99 -10.13 -8.45
C ARG A 174 17.00 -9.62 -7.41
N PHE A 175 16.42 -8.45 -7.65
CA PHE A 175 15.37 -7.89 -6.79
C PHE A 175 14.14 -8.80 -6.77
N ILE A 176 13.69 -9.25 -7.92
CA ILE A 176 12.53 -10.15 -8.06
C ILE A 176 12.80 -11.50 -7.37
N ARG A 177 14.01 -12.08 -7.50
CA ARG A 177 14.38 -13.30 -6.77
C ARG A 177 14.32 -13.11 -5.26
N LEU A 178 14.76 -11.96 -4.75
CA LEU A 178 14.67 -11.66 -3.31
C LEU A 178 13.22 -11.55 -2.86
N MET A 179 12.35 -10.91 -3.66
CA MET A 179 10.91 -10.86 -3.36
C MET A 179 10.31 -12.26 -3.28
N TRP A 180 10.66 -13.16 -4.21
CA TRP A 180 10.26 -14.56 -4.17
C TRP A 180 10.73 -15.27 -2.90
N LYS A 181 11.97 -15.04 -2.46
CA LYS A 181 12.49 -15.61 -1.21
C LYS A 181 11.64 -15.19 -0.02
N PHE A 182 11.25 -13.93 0.09
CA PHE A 182 10.36 -13.44 1.17
C PHE A 182 8.96 -14.04 1.10
N LEU A 183 8.35 -14.12 -0.07
CA LEU A 183 7.01 -14.69 -0.24
C LEU A 183 6.97 -16.18 0.12
N LYS A 184 8.06 -16.92 -0.14
CA LYS A 184 8.18 -18.36 0.13
C LYS A 184 8.85 -18.70 1.45
N ALA A 185 9.20 -17.72 2.28
CA ALA A 185 9.94 -17.95 3.53
C ALA A 185 9.18 -18.84 4.54
N GLY A 186 7.86 -18.88 4.47
CA GLY A 186 7.04 -19.67 5.38
C GLY A 186 6.89 -19.07 6.77
N TYR A 187 6.35 -19.86 7.67
CA TYR A 187 6.24 -19.49 9.08
C TYR A 187 6.42 -20.71 9.99
N ILE A 188 6.74 -20.44 11.26
CA ILE A 188 6.82 -21.44 12.32
C ILE A 188 5.67 -21.22 13.28
N GLU A 189 4.89 -22.26 13.51
CA GLU A 189 3.80 -22.33 14.47
C GLU A 189 3.96 -23.62 15.29
N ASP A 190 3.90 -23.51 16.60
CA ASP A 190 4.09 -24.63 17.54
C ASP A 190 5.31 -25.50 17.20
N TRP A 191 6.44 -24.82 16.91
CA TRP A 191 7.72 -25.44 16.52
C TRP A 191 7.68 -26.21 15.18
N THR A 192 6.57 -26.15 14.44
CA THR A 192 6.40 -26.79 13.14
C THR A 192 6.54 -25.75 12.03
N PHE A 193 7.32 -26.10 11.00
CA PHE A 193 7.47 -25.24 9.81
C PHE A 193 6.34 -25.45 8.82
N HIS A 194 5.74 -24.35 8.38
CA HIS A 194 4.70 -24.31 7.36
C HIS A 194 5.16 -23.53 6.16
N ARG A 195 4.99 -24.10 4.97
CA ARG A 195 5.26 -23.41 3.69
C ARG A 195 4.13 -22.46 3.36
N THR A 196 4.47 -21.32 2.74
CA THR A 196 3.50 -20.40 2.15
C THR A 196 3.44 -20.58 0.64
N TYR A 197 2.25 -20.87 0.13
CA TYR A 197 1.97 -21.01 -1.30
C TYR A 197 1.23 -19.77 -1.85
N SER A 198 0.59 -19.02 -0.98
CA SER A 198 -0.10 -17.77 -1.24
C SER A 198 0.06 -16.84 -0.04
N GLY A 199 -0.28 -15.59 -0.24
CA GLY A 199 -0.32 -14.60 0.83
C GLY A 199 1.03 -13.98 1.18
N THR A 200 0.93 -12.95 2.01
CA THR A 200 2.07 -12.30 2.65
C THR A 200 1.91 -12.41 4.16
N PRO A 201 2.98 -12.69 4.93
CA PRO A 201 2.85 -12.83 6.38
C PRO A 201 2.19 -11.58 7.00
N GLN A 202 1.03 -11.74 7.64
CA GLN A 202 0.43 -10.66 8.41
C GLN A 202 1.40 -10.26 9.53
N GLY A 203 1.85 -8.99 9.51
CA GLY A 203 2.87 -8.47 10.44
C GLY A 203 4.26 -8.29 9.82
N GLY A 204 4.47 -8.71 8.58
CA GLY A 204 5.64 -8.34 7.81
C GLY A 204 5.63 -6.83 7.48
N ILE A 205 6.79 -6.19 7.57
CA ILE A 205 6.93 -4.74 7.32
C ILE A 205 6.59 -4.39 5.86
N ILE A 206 6.91 -5.29 4.94
CA ILE A 206 6.68 -5.08 3.50
C ILE A 206 5.24 -5.43 3.07
N SER A 207 4.51 -6.22 3.85
CA SER A 207 3.18 -6.74 3.44
C SER A 207 2.17 -5.63 3.11
N PRO A 208 2.08 -4.51 3.84
CA PRO A 208 1.14 -3.43 3.52
C PRO A 208 1.39 -2.78 2.15
N ILE A 209 2.63 -2.53 1.78
CA ILE A 209 2.94 -1.93 0.47
C ILE A 209 2.67 -2.92 -0.67
N LEU A 210 2.96 -4.20 -0.47
CA LEU A 210 2.63 -5.25 -1.45
C LEU A 210 1.12 -5.38 -1.65
N ALA A 211 0.34 -5.28 -0.58
CA ALA A 211 -1.11 -5.25 -0.62
C ALA A 211 -1.62 -4.06 -1.46
N ASN A 212 -1.10 -2.87 -1.22
CA ASN A 212 -1.47 -1.68 -2.01
C ASN A 212 -1.09 -1.83 -3.48
N ILE A 213 0.10 -2.35 -3.80
CA ILE A 213 0.52 -2.60 -5.18
C ILE A 213 -0.41 -3.60 -5.88
N TYR A 214 -0.83 -4.66 -5.18
CA TYR A 214 -1.75 -5.67 -5.71
C TYR A 214 -3.14 -5.08 -5.97
N LEU A 215 -3.69 -4.34 -5.00
CA LEU A 215 -5.04 -3.75 -5.08
C LEU A 215 -5.12 -2.55 -6.01
N ASP A 216 -4.02 -1.87 -6.30
CA ASP A 216 -3.98 -0.74 -7.26
C ASP A 216 -4.51 -1.13 -8.65
N LYS A 217 -4.39 -2.40 -9.03
CA LYS A 217 -4.99 -2.92 -10.26
C LYS A 217 -6.51 -2.86 -10.23
N LEU A 218 -7.12 -3.19 -9.09
CA LEU A 218 -8.55 -3.08 -8.88
C LEU A 218 -8.99 -1.60 -8.84
N ASP A 219 -8.24 -0.75 -8.14
CA ASP A 219 -8.55 0.69 -8.05
C ASP A 219 -8.56 1.35 -9.44
N LYS A 220 -7.56 1.05 -10.27
CA LYS A 220 -7.47 1.54 -11.64
C LYS A 220 -8.59 1.02 -12.54
N TYR A 221 -8.91 -0.28 -12.43
CA TYR A 221 -10.04 -0.86 -13.13
C TYR A 221 -11.36 -0.19 -12.75
N MET A 222 -11.61 -0.01 -11.45
CA MET A 222 -12.82 0.64 -10.97
C MET A 222 -12.92 2.10 -11.41
N LYS A 223 -11.81 2.81 -11.45
CA LYS A 223 -11.75 4.18 -11.98
C LYS A 223 -12.12 4.23 -13.46
N GLU A 224 -11.57 3.33 -14.26
CA GLU A 224 -11.90 3.23 -15.69
C GLU A 224 -13.38 2.87 -15.88
N TYR A 225 -13.87 1.89 -15.13
CA TYR A 225 -15.28 1.49 -15.14
C TYR A 225 -16.21 2.65 -14.76
N ALA A 226 -15.88 3.41 -13.70
CA ALA A 226 -16.64 4.59 -13.29
C ALA A 226 -16.67 5.64 -14.41
N CYS A 227 -15.55 5.91 -15.06
CA CYS A 227 -15.51 6.83 -16.21
C CYS A 227 -16.39 6.38 -17.38
N GLN A 228 -16.49 5.07 -17.62
CA GLN A 228 -17.38 4.52 -18.65
C GLN A 228 -18.85 4.60 -18.24
N PHE A 229 -19.14 4.29 -16.96
CA PHE A 229 -20.50 4.34 -16.41
C PHE A 229 -21.05 5.77 -16.36
N ASP A 230 -20.22 6.75 -16.03
CA ASP A 230 -20.59 8.16 -15.93
C ASP A 230 -20.60 8.88 -17.29
N ARG A 231 -20.33 8.18 -18.40
CA ARG A 231 -20.52 8.70 -19.76
C ARG A 231 -22.02 8.88 -20.03
N GLY A 232 -22.46 10.12 -20.05
CA GLY A 232 -23.83 10.45 -20.38
C GLY A 232 -24.09 11.93 -20.25
N ASP A 233 -25.13 12.39 -20.92
CA ASP A 233 -25.63 13.74 -20.76
C ASP A 233 -26.07 13.99 -19.32
N ARG A 234 -26.06 15.25 -18.91
CA ARG A 234 -26.54 15.68 -17.60
C ARG A 234 -27.88 15.02 -17.32
N ARG A 235 -27.99 14.35 -16.17
CA ARG A 235 -29.26 13.77 -15.73
C ARG A 235 -30.40 14.77 -15.95
N ALA A 236 -31.39 14.40 -16.70
CA ALA A 236 -32.57 15.25 -16.90
C ALA A 236 -33.14 15.59 -15.53
N MET A 237 -33.23 16.87 -15.23
CA MET A 237 -33.75 17.33 -13.95
C MET A 237 -35.21 16.92 -13.86
N ASN A 238 -35.63 16.32 -12.74
CA ASN A 238 -37.01 15.94 -12.53
C ASN A 238 -37.93 17.14 -12.84
N LEU A 239 -38.92 16.93 -13.71
CA LEU A 239 -39.82 17.99 -14.19
C LEU A 239 -40.61 18.63 -13.04
N GLU A 240 -41.02 17.84 -12.06
CA GLU A 240 -41.70 18.35 -10.86
C GLU A 240 -40.78 19.23 -10.02
N TYR A 241 -39.52 18.79 -9.81
CA TYR A 241 -38.52 19.60 -9.12
C TYR A 241 -38.29 20.95 -9.82
N LYS A 242 -38.21 20.95 -11.16
CA LYS A 242 -38.14 22.19 -11.95
C LYS A 242 -39.33 23.11 -11.72
N ARG A 243 -40.54 22.51 -11.70
CA ARG A 243 -41.79 23.23 -11.48
C ARG A 243 -41.84 23.87 -10.10
N TYR A 244 -41.48 23.11 -9.04
CA TYR A 244 -41.48 23.62 -7.68
C TYR A 244 -40.34 24.65 -7.45
N SER A 245 -39.17 24.43 -7.97
CA SER A 245 -38.04 25.40 -7.86
C SER A 245 -38.39 26.73 -8.52
N ARG A 246 -39.05 26.72 -9.70
CA ARG A 246 -39.53 27.95 -10.35
C ARG A 246 -40.62 28.63 -9.51
N LYS A 247 -41.53 27.89 -8.91
CA LYS A 247 -42.62 28.44 -8.06
C LYS A 247 -42.03 29.09 -6.80
N ILE A 248 -41.07 28.44 -6.16
CA ILE A 248 -40.37 28.95 -4.97
C ILE A 248 -39.62 30.23 -5.34
N TRP A 249 -38.88 30.24 -6.46
CA TRP A 249 -38.14 31.42 -6.90
C TRP A 249 -39.10 32.59 -7.19
N TRP A 250 -40.21 32.34 -7.89
CA TRP A 250 -41.22 33.37 -8.21
C TRP A 250 -41.89 33.93 -6.94
N LEU A 251 -42.25 33.08 -5.98
CA LEU A 251 -42.79 33.50 -4.69
C LEU A 251 -41.80 34.34 -3.90
N GLY A 252 -40.55 33.96 -3.85
CA GLY A 252 -39.48 34.71 -3.18
C GLY A 252 -39.23 36.09 -3.83
N THR A 253 -39.35 36.17 -5.16
CA THR A 253 -39.24 37.46 -5.87
C THR A 253 -40.45 38.38 -5.58
N LYS A 254 -41.66 37.80 -5.49
CA LYS A 254 -42.87 38.58 -5.10
C LYS A 254 -42.76 39.08 -3.65
N LEU A 255 -42.26 38.25 -2.74
CA LEU A 255 -42.12 38.63 -1.31
C LEU A 255 -41.18 39.84 -1.16
N LYS A 256 -40.04 39.81 -1.84
CA LYS A 256 -39.10 40.95 -1.86
C LYS A 256 -39.74 42.23 -2.40
N GLN A 257 -40.58 42.15 -3.45
CA GLN A 257 -41.26 43.31 -3.99
C GLN A 257 -42.37 43.87 -3.07
N THR A 258 -42.86 43.10 -2.11
CA THR A 258 -43.87 43.55 -1.13
C THR A 258 -43.19 44.09 0.15
N GLU A 259 -41.93 43.72 0.44
CA GLU A 259 -41.16 44.28 1.56
C GLU A 259 -40.52 45.63 1.22
N ASP A 260 -40.36 45.96 -0.07
CA ASP A 260 -39.84 47.22 -0.58
C ASP A 260 -40.94 48.29 -0.81
N LYS A 261 -42.15 48.05 -0.41
CA LYS A 261 -43.30 48.99 -0.40
C LYS A 261 -43.75 49.31 1.01
#